data_655ff86fe7f73f77e21b9a8a6f9d07e0
#
_entry.id   655ff86fe7f73f77e21b9a8a6f9d07e0
#
_cell.length_a   1.000
_cell.length_b   1.000
_cell.length_c   1.000
_cell.angle_alpha   90.00
_cell.angle_beta   90.00
_cell.angle_gamma   90.00
#
_symmetry.space_group_name_H-M   'P 1'
#
loop_
_entity.id
_entity.type
_entity.pdbx_description
1 polymer ?
#
loop_
_entity_poly.entity_id
_entity_poly.type
_entity_poly.pdbx_seq_one_letter_code
_entity_poly.pdbx_strand_id
1 'polypeptide(L)'
;MRLRLASTICQTTKCKGGPSSSIATRKYHSLPSVQTINYSFDHVNLDEFRQEAFIPMKPILMKSVKDKASTGSGREKSIDIIEKWFKHVSSTQFANTLPPTKISTLLPSQYLHSFAGTILPYELTIDSDALRKRLEWLMQPSNQCHTMFSEQLRQSLEPYDSKKSFYHFYAPFSLFLSATDPACSLPLYISQAQIADLPAELQRDLPTPKVVKEAGKGDIYDANIWMGISTSYTPLHKDPNPNLFIQLVSKKRVRLFPPAVGVGMYHHVQQSIGASGIASMRGEEMMEGPERSLLEDRVWGEKIIDQGFEVEVGPGDALFIPKGWWHSIKSSESGINASVNWWFR
;
A
#
# COMPACT_ATOMS: atom_id res chain seq x y z
N MET A 1 35.18 -59.08 45.56
CA MET A 1 36.37 -59.56 44.82
C MET A 1 36.89 -58.29 44.06
N ARG A 2 38.11 -57.90 44.38
CA ARG A 2 38.83 -56.74 43.92
C ARG A 2 39.30 -56.93 42.49
N LEU A 3 39.30 -55.93 41.65
CA LEU A 3 40.25 -55.73 40.51
C LEU A 3 40.24 -54.32 40.02
N ARG A 4 41.23 -53.75 40.17
CA ARG A 4 42.30 -52.83 39.81
C ARG A 4 42.01 -51.94 38.57
N LEU A 5 42.27 -50.63 38.78
CA LEU A 5 42.52 -49.58 37.82
C LEU A 5 43.75 -49.90 36.93
N ALA A 6 43.62 -49.56 35.64
CA ALA A 6 44.75 -49.32 34.75
C ALA A 6 44.59 -47.94 34.09
N SER A 7 45.54 -47.10 34.42
CA SER A 7 45.71 -45.76 33.81
C SER A 7 46.42 -45.91 32.47
N THR A 8 45.83 -45.33 31.40
CA THR A 8 46.53 -45.19 30.13
C THR A 8 46.58 -43.71 29.79
N ILE A 9 47.80 -43.19 29.70
CA ILE A 9 48.17 -41.85 29.28
C ILE A 9 47.85 -41.71 27.80
N CYS A 10 47.00 -40.74 27.45
CA CYS A 10 46.78 -40.40 26.05
C CYS A 10 47.53 -39.09 25.72
N GLN A 11 48.42 -39.21 24.76
CA GLN A 11 49.27 -38.15 24.23
C GLN A 11 48.41 -37.10 23.47
N THR A 12 48.70 -35.85 23.76
CA THR A 12 48.13 -34.68 23.07
C THR A 12 48.63 -34.60 21.63
N THR A 13 47.76 -34.90 20.66
CA THR A 13 47.98 -34.56 19.27
C THR A 13 47.36 -33.20 19.01
N LYS A 14 48.19 -32.20 18.63
CA LYS A 14 47.79 -30.88 18.16
C LYS A 14 47.01 -31.03 16.83
N CYS A 15 45.69 -30.82 16.83
CA CYS A 15 44.93 -30.63 15.64
C CYS A 15 45.23 -29.23 15.08
N LYS A 16 45.78 -29.20 13.87
CA LYS A 16 45.97 -28.00 13.07
C LYS A 16 44.61 -27.40 12.75
N GLY A 17 44.45 -26.10 12.98
CA GLY A 17 43.22 -25.33 12.66
C GLY A 17 42.88 -25.44 11.17
N GLY A 18 41.67 -25.93 10.89
CA GLY A 18 41.05 -25.83 9.59
C GLY A 18 40.63 -24.38 9.34
N PRO A 19 40.45 -23.99 8.10
CA PRO A 19 40.08 -22.61 7.76
C PRO A 19 38.70 -22.29 8.32
N SER A 20 38.62 -21.23 9.10
CA SER A 20 37.38 -20.59 9.53
C SER A 20 36.53 -20.30 8.29
N SER A 21 35.41 -21.03 8.14
CA SER A 21 34.40 -20.66 7.15
C SER A 21 33.79 -19.32 7.58
N SER A 22 34.25 -18.25 6.96
CA SER A 22 33.58 -16.97 7.05
C SER A 22 32.16 -17.17 6.51
N ILE A 23 31.17 -17.11 7.39
CA ILE A 23 29.77 -16.98 7.00
C ILE A 23 29.71 -15.67 6.22
N ALA A 24 29.71 -15.76 4.88
CA ALA A 24 29.46 -14.63 4.02
C ALA A 24 28.07 -14.12 4.38
N THR A 25 28.00 -13.01 5.09
CA THR A 25 26.77 -12.23 5.28
C THR A 25 26.26 -11.92 3.88
N ARG A 26 25.22 -12.61 3.44
CA ARG A 26 24.50 -12.30 2.20
C ARG A 26 24.08 -10.83 2.30
N LYS A 27 24.71 -9.96 1.53
CA LYS A 27 24.24 -8.58 1.32
C LYS A 27 22.88 -8.72 0.65
N TYR A 28 21.81 -8.39 1.36
CA TYR A 28 20.52 -8.16 0.74
C TYR A 28 20.69 -6.97 -0.20
N HIS A 29 20.69 -7.22 -1.50
CA HIS A 29 20.70 -6.16 -2.48
C HIS A 29 19.32 -5.48 -2.43
N SER A 30 19.26 -4.29 -1.87
CA SER A 30 18.09 -3.42 -1.99
C SER A 30 18.06 -2.81 -3.39
N LEU A 31 16.86 -2.70 -3.98
CA LEU A 31 16.70 -1.96 -5.22
C LEU A 31 17.10 -0.50 -5.01
N PRO A 32 17.70 0.16 -6.02
CA PRO A 32 17.98 1.59 -5.97
C PRO A 32 16.66 2.37 -5.88
N SER A 33 16.72 3.58 -5.29
CA SER A 33 15.59 4.50 -5.33
C SER A 33 15.54 5.26 -6.65
N VAL A 34 14.35 5.74 -7.02
CA VAL A 34 14.18 6.66 -8.14
C VAL A 34 14.83 8.02 -7.82
N GLN A 35 15.08 8.82 -8.86
CA GLN A 35 15.48 10.22 -8.69
C GLN A 35 14.41 10.97 -7.86
N THR A 36 14.86 11.94 -7.06
CA THR A 36 14.00 12.70 -6.17
C THR A 36 14.15 14.19 -6.44
N ILE A 37 13.03 14.89 -6.55
CA ILE A 37 12.97 16.35 -6.60
C ILE A 37 12.11 16.89 -5.45
N ASN A 38 12.33 18.15 -5.10
CA ASN A 38 11.50 18.84 -4.12
C ASN A 38 10.17 19.28 -4.76
N TYR A 39 9.10 19.16 -3.98
CA TYR A 39 7.74 19.42 -4.45
C TYR A 39 6.91 20.04 -3.34
N SER A 40 6.07 21.03 -3.70
CA SER A 40 4.88 21.34 -2.94
C SER A 40 3.67 21.29 -3.86
N PHE A 41 2.49 21.09 -3.30
CA PHE A 41 1.27 20.86 -4.10
C PHE A 41 0.98 22.01 -5.08
N ASP A 42 1.23 23.25 -4.65
CA ASP A 42 1.01 24.48 -5.44
C ASP A 42 2.29 25.00 -6.13
N HIS A 43 3.48 24.52 -5.73
CA HIS A 43 4.77 25.00 -6.24
C HIS A 43 5.64 23.83 -6.70
N VAL A 44 5.58 23.55 -7.97
CA VAL A 44 6.45 22.58 -8.65
C VAL A 44 7.20 23.29 -9.77
N ASN A 45 8.49 22.98 -9.90
CA ASN A 45 9.25 23.37 -11.08
C ASN A 45 8.82 22.50 -12.26
N LEU A 46 7.89 23.00 -13.08
CA LEU A 46 7.36 22.23 -14.21
C LEU A 46 8.40 21.92 -15.28
N ASP A 47 9.37 22.79 -15.50
CA ASP A 47 10.40 22.57 -16.50
C ASP A 47 11.36 21.46 -16.04
N GLU A 48 11.75 21.46 -14.77
CA GLU A 48 12.52 20.38 -14.17
C GLU A 48 11.76 19.06 -14.25
N PHE A 49 10.48 19.02 -13.85
CA PHE A 49 9.65 17.83 -13.94
C PHE A 49 9.53 17.31 -15.38
N ARG A 50 9.32 18.20 -16.35
CA ARG A 50 9.25 17.83 -17.78
C ARG A 50 10.56 17.22 -18.26
N GLN A 51 11.69 17.82 -17.93
CA GLN A 51 13.01 17.40 -18.42
C GLN A 51 13.49 16.12 -17.75
N GLU A 52 13.25 15.98 -16.46
CA GLU A 52 13.78 14.85 -15.67
C GLU A 52 12.86 13.62 -15.66
N ALA A 53 11.54 13.80 -15.82
CA ALA A 53 10.57 12.74 -15.66
C ALA A 53 9.60 12.58 -16.85
N PHE A 54 8.85 13.63 -17.19
CA PHE A 54 7.70 13.50 -18.07
C PHE A 54 8.10 13.20 -19.52
N ILE A 55 9.05 13.97 -20.09
CA ILE A 55 9.54 13.77 -21.48
C ILE A 55 10.34 12.47 -21.60
N PRO A 56 11.34 12.20 -20.73
CA PRO A 56 12.12 10.96 -20.85
C PRO A 56 11.38 9.72 -20.35
N MET A 57 10.13 9.86 -19.89
CA MET A 57 9.30 8.76 -19.39
C MET A 57 10.00 7.98 -18.26
N LYS A 58 10.56 8.69 -17.28
CA LYS A 58 11.25 8.13 -16.12
C LYS A 58 10.43 8.35 -14.84
N PRO A 59 10.34 7.37 -13.95
CA PRO A 59 9.69 7.57 -12.66
C PRO A 59 10.52 8.54 -11.80
N ILE A 60 9.83 9.39 -11.07
CA ILE A 60 10.44 10.35 -10.15
C ILE A 60 9.63 10.47 -8.86
N LEU A 61 10.32 10.56 -7.73
CA LEU A 61 9.72 10.86 -6.44
C LEU A 61 9.77 12.37 -6.22
N MET A 62 8.62 12.96 -5.98
CA MET A 62 8.48 14.36 -5.59
C MET A 62 8.26 14.42 -4.08
N LYS A 63 9.27 14.83 -3.33
CA LYS A 63 9.22 14.93 -1.87
C LYS A 63 8.55 16.23 -1.45
N SER A 64 7.52 16.11 -0.60
CA SER A 64 6.87 17.26 0.03
C SER A 64 7.86 18.00 0.91
N VAL A 65 8.08 19.27 0.60
CA VAL A 65 8.90 20.16 1.42
C VAL A 65 8.00 20.79 2.46
N LYS A 66 8.22 20.44 3.71
CA LYS A 66 7.63 21.19 4.83
C LYS A 66 8.39 22.52 4.96
N ASP A 67 7.84 23.60 4.41
CA ASP A 67 8.39 24.93 4.59
C ASP A 67 8.38 25.28 6.07
N LYS A 68 9.57 25.25 6.68
CA LYS A 68 9.79 25.72 8.06
C LYS A 68 9.61 27.23 8.22
N ALA A 69 9.35 27.98 7.13
CA ALA A 69 9.43 29.42 7.08
C ALA A 69 8.09 30.17 6.94
N SER A 70 6.95 29.52 6.77
CA SER A 70 5.68 30.25 6.64
C SER A 70 4.99 30.47 7.99
N THR A 71 5.46 31.45 8.75
CA THR A 71 4.73 32.07 9.87
C THR A 71 3.61 33.03 9.38
N GLY A 72 3.23 33.03 8.12
CA GLY A 72 2.21 33.90 7.53
C GLY A 72 1.23 33.11 6.67
N SER A 73 -0.03 33.21 6.99
CA SER A 73 -1.32 32.90 6.31
C SER A 73 -1.41 32.04 5.04
N GLY A 74 -0.37 31.35 4.62
CA GLY A 74 -0.34 30.42 3.49
C GLY A 74 -0.01 28.99 3.95
N ARG A 75 -0.90 28.35 4.74
CA ARG A 75 -0.78 26.92 5.05
C ARG A 75 -0.87 26.11 3.76
N GLU A 76 0.09 25.23 3.55
CA GLU A 76 0.17 24.36 2.40
C GLU A 76 -1.10 23.48 2.33
N LYS A 77 -1.90 23.59 1.26
CA LYS A 77 -3.20 22.92 1.12
C LYS A 77 -3.17 21.40 1.32
N SER A 78 -2.06 20.74 1.03
CA SER A 78 -1.94 19.30 1.18
C SER A 78 -1.95 18.83 2.65
N ILE A 79 -1.38 19.64 3.56
CA ILE A 79 -1.38 19.34 5.00
C ILE A 79 -2.78 19.53 5.59
N ASP A 80 -3.51 20.55 5.11
CA ASP A 80 -4.87 20.84 5.56
C ASP A 80 -5.85 19.69 5.28
N ILE A 81 -5.70 18.97 4.14
CA ILE A 81 -6.55 17.82 3.80
C ILE A 81 -6.33 16.69 4.79
N ILE A 82 -5.07 16.36 5.10
CA ILE A 82 -4.74 15.26 5.99
C ILE A 82 -5.30 15.53 7.38
N GLU A 83 -5.07 16.72 7.93
CA GLU A 83 -5.57 17.15 9.24
C GLU A 83 -7.10 17.30 9.27
N LYS A 84 -7.73 17.64 8.13
CA LYS A 84 -9.18 17.76 7.99
C LYS A 84 -9.87 16.40 7.98
N TRP A 85 -9.29 15.42 7.29
CA TRP A 85 -9.88 14.11 7.09
C TRP A 85 -9.55 13.12 8.21
N PHE A 86 -8.38 13.25 8.84
CA PHE A 86 -7.89 12.29 9.81
C PHE A 86 -7.38 13.00 11.07
N LYS A 87 -7.51 12.32 12.21
CA LYS A 87 -7.05 12.80 13.51
C LYS A 87 -6.16 11.78 14.18
N HIS A 88 -5.05 12.23 14.73
CA HIS A 88 -4.24 11.44 15.64
C HIS A 88 -4.89 11.40 17.02
N VAL A 89 -5.23 10.20 17.47
CA VAL A 89 -5.72 9.95 18.83
C VAL A 89 -4.62 9.26 19.61
N SER A 90 -4.13 9.93 20.67
CA SER A 90 -3.13 9.37 21.56
C SER A 90 -3.81 8.61 22.68
N SER A 91 -3.54 7.31 22.81
CA SER A 91 -3.92 6.50 23.97
C SER A 91 -2.67 6.14 24.77
N THR A 92 -2.76 6.20 26.10
CA THR A 92 -1.72 5.68 26.97
C THR A 92 -2.08 4.25 27.34
N GLN A 93 -1.39 3.27 26.79
CA GLN A 93 -1.52 1.90 27.27
C GLN A 93 -0.63 1.71 28.49
N PHE A 94 -1.27 1.42 29.62
CA PHE A 94 -0.60 0.89 30.81
C PHE A 94 -0.43 -0.62 30.60
N ALA A 95 0.64 -1.02 29.91
CA ALA A 95 1.08 -2.39 29.98
C ALA A 95 1.79 -2.57 31.32
N ASN A 96 1.76 -3.78 31.89
CA ASN A 96 2.48 -4.13 33.14
C ASN A 96 4.01 -3.99 33.05
N THR A 97 4.53 -3.37 32.01
CA THR A 97 5.94 -3.07 31.74
C THR A 97 6.14 -1.55 31.71
N LEU A 98 6.95 -1.04 32.62
CA LEU A 98 7.36 0.40 32.64
C LEU A 98 8.40 0.66 31.55
N PRO A 99 8.37 1.83 30.84
CA PRO A 99 7.44 2.97 30.99
C PRO A 99 6.18 2.83 30.11
N PRO A 100 5.09 3.59 30.42
CA PRO A 100 3.87 3.57 29.62
C PRO A 100 4.14 4.03 28.19
N THR A 101 3.75 3.24 27.22
CA THR A 101 3.96 3.56 25.80
C THR A 101 2.76 4.38 25.30
N LYS A 102 3.03 5.58 24.77
CA LYS A 102 2.01 6.36 24.04
C LYS A 102 1.86 5.76 22.64
N ILE A 103 0.70 5.22 22.35
CA ILE A 103 0.32 4.76 21.01
C ILE A 103 -0.52 5.85 20.38
N SER A 104 -0.08 6.33 19.21
CA SER A 104 -0.85 7.26 18.40
C SER A 104 -1.54 6.46 17.30
N THR A 105 -2.87 6.48 17.30
CA THR A 105 -3.70 5.84 16.28
C THR A 105 -4.35 6.91 15.42
N LEU A 106 -4.30 6.74 14.11
CA LEU A 106 -4.96 7.62 13.18
C LEU A 106 -6.40 7.16 12.97
N LEU A 107 -7.36 8.05 13.13
CA LEU A 107 -8.80 7.77 12.95
C LEU A 107 -9.43 8.79 12.00
N PRO A 108 -10.54 8.43 11.30
CA PRO A 108 -11.32 9.39 10.53
C PRO A 108 -11.82 10.53 11.42
N SER A 109 -11.81 11.74 10.88
CA SER A 109 -12.33 12.91 11.58
C SER A 109 -13.87 12.94 11.53
N GLN A 110 -14.48 13.75 12.39
CA GLN A 110 -15.93 13.98 12.34
C GLN A 110 -16.40 14.54 10.99
N TYR A 111 -15.54 15.25 10.28
CA TYR A 111 -15.82 15.73 8.94
C TYR A 111 -16.12 14.59 7.96
N LEU A 112 -15.30 13.52 7.95
CA LEU A 112 -15.56 12.36 7.10
C LEU A 112 -16.85 11.62 7.47
N HIS A 113 -17.23 11.59 8.74
CA HIS A 113 -18.50 10.99 9.20
C HIS A 113 -19.73 11.71 8.60
N SER A 114 -19.62 12.98 8.20
CA SER A 114 -20.71 13.69 7.54
C SER A 114 -21.06 13.12 6.16
N PHE A 115 -20.17 12.32 5.58
CA PHE A 115 -20.33 11.68 4.28
C PHE A 115 -20.58 10.16 4.37
N ALA A 116 -20.96 9.67 5.55
CA ALA A 116 -21.15 8.24 5.84
C ALA A 116 -22.09 7.51 4.86
N GLY A 117 -23.05 8.22 4.25
CA GLY A 117 -23.99 7.66 3.28
C GLY A 117 -23.46 7.56 1.84
N THR A 118 -22.26 8.07 1.55
CA THR A 118 -21.69 8.01 0.18
C THR A 118 -21.41 6.57 -0.21
N ILE A 119 -21.93 6.13 -1.36
CA ILE A 119 -21.67 4.76 -1.87
C ILE A 119 -20.30 4.75 -2.55
N LEU A 120 -19.44 3.80 -2.14
CA LEU A 120 -18.08 3.66 -2.61
C LEU A 120 -17.78 2.22 -3.03
N PRO A 121 -16.84 2.00 -3.97
CA PRO A 121 -16.37 0.67 -4.35
C PRO A 121 -15.41 0.11 -3.30
N TYR A 122 -15.60 -1.14 -2.95
CA TYR A 122 -14.79 -1.86 -1.95
C TYR A 122 -14.15 -3.10 -2.53
N GLU A 123 -12.99 -3.40 -2.04
CA GLU A 123 -12.33 -4.70 -2.15
C GLU A 123 -12.13 -5.30 -0.76
N LEU A 124 -12.31 -6.61 -0.68
CA LEU A 124 -12.01 -7.41 0.51
C LEU A 124 -11.30 -8.69 0.07
N THR A 125 -10.05 -8.86 0.46
CA THR A 125 -9.27 -10.07 0.23
C THR A 125 -9.25 -10.94 1.48
N ILE A 126 -9.61 -12.22 1.33
CA ILE A 126 -9.59 -13.22 2.39
C ILE A 126 -8.39 -14.13 2.15
N ASP A 127 -7.29 -13.87 2.84
CA ASP A 127 -5.99 -14.52 2.64
C ASP A 127 -5.70 -15.64 3.66
N SER A 128 -6.59 -15.84 4.64
CA SER A 128 -6.41 -16.83 5.69
C SER A 128 -7.73 -17.35 6.27
N ASP A 129 -7.71 -18.56 6.80
CA ASP A 129 -8.85 -19.14 7.52
C ASP A 129 -9.25 -18.33 8.75
N ALA A 130 -8.28 -17.69 9.40
CA ALA A 130 -8.56 -16.84 10.55
C ALA A 130 -9.39 -15.62 10.14
N LEU A 131 -9.05 -14.99 9.01
CA LEU A 131 -9.80 -13.86 8.48
C LEU A 131 -11.19 -14.29 7.99
N ARG A 132 -11.32 -15.46 7.37
CA ARG A 132 -12.61 -16.04 6.96
C ARG A 132 -13.53 -16.26 8.18
N LYS A 133 -13.03 -16.90 9.22
CA LYS A 133 -13.78 -17.07 10.48
C LYS A 133 -14.19 -15.73 11.10
N ARG A 134 -13.31 -14.73 11.01
CA ARG A 134 -13.60 -13.38 11.50
C ARG A 134 -14.74 -12.74 10.70
N LEU A 135 -14.70 -12.82 9.37
CA LEU A 135 -15.74 -12.32 8.48
C LEU A 135 -17.09 -12.98 8.80
N GLU A 136 -17.11 -14.32 8.86
CA GLU A 136 -18.32 -15.10 9.16
C GLU A 136 -18.89 -14.76 10.55
N TRP A 137 -18.02 -14.58 11.55
CA TRP A 137 -18.44 -14.15 12.87
C TRP A 137 -19.07 -12.75 12.86
N LEU A 138 -18.46 -11.80 12.14
CA LEU A 138 -18.99 -10.43 11.99
C LEU A 138 -20.34 -10.41 11.27
N MET A 139 -20.59 -11.33 10.34
CA MET A 139 -21.86 -11.41 9.61
C MET A 139 -22.98 -12.12 10.37
N GLN A 140 -22.72 -12.73 11.55
CA GLN A 140 -23.77 -13.41 12.31
C GLN A 140 -24.84 -12.46 12.81
N PRO A 141 -26.14 -12.77 12.61
CA PRO A 141 -27.24 -11.93 13.11
C PRO A 141 -27.29 -11.77 14.63
N SER A 142 -26.71 -12.74 15.38
CA SER A 142 -26.60 -12.72 16.84
C SER A 142 -25.55 -11.75 17.39
N ASN A 143 -24.73 -11.15 16.52
CA ASN A 143 -23.70 -10.20 16.93
C ASN A 143 -24.32 -8.83 17.22
N GLN A 144 -24.85 -8.65 18.42
CA GLN A 144 -25.55 -7.43 18.82
C GLN A 144 -24.64 -6.20 19.01
N CYS A 145 -23.34 -6.40 19.18
CA CYS A 145 -22.41 -5.30 19.42
C CYS A 145 -22.17 -4.41 18.18
N HIS A 146 -22.43 -4.93 16.97
CA HIS A 146 -22.12 -4.26 15.72
C HIS A 146 -23.21 -4.45 14.66
N THR A 147 -24.48 -4.40 15.07
CA THR A 147 -25.64 -4.74 14.21
C THR A 147 -25.64 -4.01 12.86
N MET A 148 -25.40 -2.71 12.85
CA MET A 148 -25.37 -1.94 11.58
C MET A 148 -24.21 -2.34 10.67
N PHE A 149 -23.01 -2.52 11.21
CA PHE A 149 -21.83 -2.95 10.45
C PHE A 149 -22.06 -4.35 9.86
N SER A 150 -22.51 -5.29 10.70
CA SER A 150 -22.77 -6.68 10.29
C SER A 150 -23.86 -6.76 9.23
N GLU A 151 -24.91 -5.98 9.36
CA GLU A 151 -26.00 -5.92 8.38
C GLU A 151 -25.52 -5.35 7.03
N GLN A 152 -24.80 -4.23 7.05
CA GLN A 152 -24.23 -3.64 5.84
C GLN A 152 -23.27 -4.60 5.14
N LEU A 153 -22.39 -5.26 5.92
CA LEU A 153 -21.43 -6.22 5.38
C LEU A 153 -22.13 -7.42 4.74
N ARG A 154 -23.12 -8.00 5.41
CA ARG A 154 -23.91 -9.12 4.90
C ARG A 154 -24.64 -8.75 3.62
N GLN A 155 -25.35 -7.61 3.57
CA GLN A 155 -26.04 -7.14 2.38
C GLN A 155 -25.07 -6.89 1.21
N SER A 156 -23.89 -6.36 1.48
CA SER A 156 -22.88 -6.04 0.46
C SER A 156 -22.21 -7.29 -0.14
N LEU A 157 -22.14 -8.38 0.63
CA LEU A 157 -21.50 -9.63 0.21
C LEU A 157 -22.51 -10.69 -0.26
N GLU A 158 -23.79 -10.36 -0.39
CA GLU A 158 -24.81 -11.32 -0.80
C GLU A 158 -24.84 -11.49 -2.35
N PRO A 159 -24.84 -12.75 -2.89
CA PRO A 159 -24.70 -14.00 -2.14
C PRO A 159 -23.26 -14.26 -1.65
N TYR A 160 -23.14 -14.58 -0.36
CA TYR A 160 -21.84 -14.93 0.21
C TYR A 160 -21.38 -16.30 -0.23
N ASP A 161 -20.17 -16.39 -0.76
CA ASP A 161 -19.49 -17.66 -1.12
C ASP A 161 -18.27 -17.87 -0.24
N SER A 162 -18.33 -18.85 0.67
CA SER A 162 -17.23 -19.18 1.58
C SER A 162 -15.95 -19.67 0.91
N LYS A 163 -15.99 -20.03 -0.38
CA LYS A 163 -14.83 -20.46 -1.17
C LYS A 163 -14.12 -19.30 -1.86
N LYS A 164 -14.83 -18.17 -2.04
CA LYS A 164 -14.27 -16.98 -2.70
C LYS A 164 -13.26 -16.30 -1.78
N SER A 165 -12.12 -15.90 -2.32
CA SER A 165 -11.04 -15.23 -1.58
C SER A 165 -10.92 -13.74 -1.87
N PHE A 166 -11.63 -13.26 -2.88
CA PHE A 166 -11.68 -11.86 -3.24
C PHE A 166 -13.12 -11.41 -3.51
N TYR A 167 -13.51 -10.27 -2.96
CA TYR A 167 -14.80 -9.64 -3.15
C TYR A 167 -14.63 -8.21 -3.62
N HIS A 168 -15.37 -7.84 -4.66
CA HIS A 168 -15.56 -6.46 -5.09
C HIS A 168 -17.05 -6.13 -5.00
N PHE A 169 -17.37 -5.05 -4.29
CA PHE A 169 -18.75 -4.67 -4.02
C PHE A 169 -18.88 -3.15 -3.75
N TYR A 170 -20.10 -2.65 -3.74
CA TYR A 170 -20.40 -1.28 -3.38
C TYR A 170 -21.11 -1.24 -2.03
N ALA A 171 -20.69 -0.28 -1.18
CA ALA A 171 -21.29 -0.09 0.14
C ALA A 171 -21.21 1.37 0.58
N PRO A 172 -22.03 1.80 1.55
CA PRO A 172 -21.92 3.13 2.15
C PRO A 172 -20.56 3.32 2.85
N PHE A 173 -20.05 4.55 2.84
CA PHE A 173 -18.80 4.91 3.49
C PHE A 173 -18.80 4.63 5.00
N SER A 174 -20.00 4.58 5.63
CA SER A 174 -20.18 4.13 7.02
C SER A 174 -19.57 2.76 7.30
N LEU A 175 -19.52 1.85 6.30
CA LEU A 175 -18.88 0.54 6.45
C LEU A 175 -17.38 0.69 6.74
N PHE A 176 -16.68 1.53 5.96
CA PHE A 176 -15.26 1.82 6.19
C PHE A 176 -15.03 2.52 7.54
N LEU A 177 -15.84 3.54 7.85
CA LEU A 177 -15.73 4.28 9.10
C LEU A 177 -15.89 3.37 10.31
N SER A 178 -16.87 2.45 10.27
CA SER A 178 -17.09 1.46 11.34
C SER A 178 -15.95 0.45 11.44
N ALA A 179 -15.36 0.03 10.33
CA ALA A 179 -14.26 -0.92 10.32
C ALA A 179 -12.95 -0.35 10.88
N THR A 180 -12.86 0.96 11.13
CA THR A 180 -11.73 1.57 11.86
C THR A 180 -11.75 1.25 13.35
N ASP A 181 -12.90 0.79 13.89
CA ASP A 181 -12.98 0.24 15.24
C ASP A 181 -12.32 -1.17 15.24
N PRO A 182 -11.37 -1.43 16.15
CA PRO A 182 -10.74 -2.75 16.27
C PRO A 182 -11.73 -3.92 16.40
N ALA A 183 -12.89 -3.68 17.02
CA ALA A 183 -13.93 -4.68 17.19
C ALA A 183 -14.63 -5.06 15.87
N CYS A 184 -14.67 -4.14 14.90
CA CYS A 184 -15.24 -4.34 13.56
C CYS A 184 -14.18 -4.52 12.47
N SER A 185 -12.88 -4.50 12.83
CA SER A 185 -11.78 -4.46 11.87
C SER A 185 -11.77 -5.65 10.91
N LEU A 186 -11.79 -5.32 9.62
CA LEU A 186 -11.54 -6.18 8.46
C LEU A 186 -10.62 -5.42 7.50
N PRO A 187 -9.85 -6.10 6.65
CA PRO A 187 -8.97 -5.46 5.67
C PRO A 187 -9.78 -4.90 4.48
N LEU A 188 -10.73 -4.03 4.78
CA LEU A 188 -11.52 -3.33 3.76
C LEU A 188 -10.64 -2.33 3.03
N TYR A 189 -10.79 -2.30 1.72
CA TYR A 189 -10.09 -1.38 0.85
C TYR A 189 -11.06 -0.70 -0.10
N ILE A 190 -11.22 0.63 0.02
CA ILE A 190 -11.92 1.44 -0.96
C ILE A 190 -10.97 1.56 -2.15
N SER A 191 -11.40 0.99 -3.27
CA SER A 191 -10.57 0.78 -4.45
C SER A 191 -11.11 1.59 -5.61
N GLN A 192 -10.26 2.46 -6.17
CA GLN A 192 -10.56 3.22 -7.39
C GLN A 192 -11.88 4.01 -7.31
N ALA A 193 -12.15 4.65 -6.15
CA ALA A 193 -13.31 5.51 -6.04
C ALA A 193 -13.06 6.81 -6.79
N GLN A 194 -13.84 7.07 -7.85
CA GLN A 194 -13.66 8.25 -8.70
C GLN A 194 -13.90 9.53 -7.90
N ILE A 195 -12.98 10.49 -7.99
CA ILE A 195 -13.11 11.79 -7.30
C ILE A 195 -14.37 12.53 -7.79
N ALA A 196 -14.70 12.38 -9.06
CA ALA A 196 -15.88 13.02 -9.66
C ALA A 196 -17.21 12.55 -9.04
N ASP A 197 -17.25 11.34 -8.50
CA ASP A 197 -18.44 10.75 -7.89
C ASP A 197 -18.56 11.04 -6.38
N LEU A 198 -17.52 11.64 -5.77
CA LEU A 198 -17.56 12.03 -4.37
C LEU A 198 -18.48 13.23 -4.13
N PRO A 199 -18.97 13.45 -2.91
CA PRO A 199 -19.61 14.71 -2.52
C PRO A 199 -18.75 15.93 -2.86
N ALA A 200 -19.36 17.01 -3.29
CA ALA A 200 -18.67 18.22 -3.79
C ALA A 200 -17.65 18.80 -2.79
N GLU A 201 -17.88 18.65 -1.49
CA GLU A 201 -16.96 19.05 -0.44
C GLU A 201 -15.66 18.25 -0.49
N LEU A 202 -15.75 16.92 -0.65
CA LEU A 202 -14.60 16.04 -0.73
C LEU A 202 -13.84 16.24 -2.05
N GLN A 203 -14.55 16.52 -3.16
CA GLN A 203 -13.91 16.88 -4.43
C GLN A 203 -13.07 18.16 -4.29
N ARG A 204 -13.59 19.19 -3.59
CA ARG A 204 -12.87 20.46 -3.34
C ARG A 204 -11.62 20.27 -2.48
N ASP A 205 -11.63 19.27 -1.63
CA ASP A 205 -10.47 18.93 -0.80
C ASP A 205 -9.35 18.25 -1.60
N LEU A 206 -9.67 17.68 -2.77
CA LEU A 206 -8.75 16.97 -3.66
C LEU A 206 -8.58 17.70 -5.02
N PRO A 207 -8.10 18.94 -5.03
CA PRO A 207 -7.93 19.68 -6.27
C PRO A 207 -6.89 19.01 -7.17
N THR A 208 -7.08 19.10 -8.47
CA THR A 208 -6.11 18.58 -9.43
C THR A 208 -4.76 19.31 -9.32
N PRO A 209 -3.64 18.56 -9.13
CA PRO A 209 -2.32 19.16 -9.03
C PRO A 209 -1.89 19.95 -10.29
N LYS A 210 -1.05 20.97 -10.10
CA LYS A 210 -0.52 21.77 -11.20
C LYS A 210 0.24 20.91 -12.23
N VAL A 211 1.03 19.93 -11.76
CA VAL A 211 1.74 18.97 -12.63
C VAL A 211 0.79 18.27 -13.60
N VAL A 212 -0.36 17.82 -13.11
CA VAL A 212 -1.36 17.12 -13.93
C VAL A 212 -1.97 18.05 -14.99
N LYS A 213 -2.24 19.31 -14.62
CA LYS A 213 -2.86 20.29 -15.53
C LYS A 213 -1.91 20.80 -16.60
N GLU A 214 -0.62 20.94 -16.27
CA GLU A 214 0.28 21.78 -17.06
C GLU A 214 1.51 21.04 -17.59
N ALA A 215 1.87 19.86 -17.06
CA ALA A 215 3.09 19.18 -17.53
C ALA A 215 2.97 18.67 -18.96
N GLY A 216 1.80 18.17 -19.34
CA GLY A 216 1.48 17.67 -20.67
C GLY A 216 0.38 18.47 -21.36
N LYS A 217 -0.60 17.76 -21.90
CA LYS A 217 -1.75 18.37 -22.61
C LYS A 217 -2.86 18.84 -21.67
N GLY A 218 -2.81 18.44 -20.39
CA GLY A 218 -3.87 18.71 -19.41
C GLY A 218 -5.09 17.78 -19.51
N ASP A 219 -5.03 16.75 -20.36
CA ASP A 219 -6.09 15.76 -20.46
C ASP A 219 -6.04 14.85 -19.23
N ILE A 220 -7.12 14.79 -18.47
CA ILE A 220 -7.27 13.89 -17.32
C ILE A 220 -8.21 12.78 -17.73
N TYR A 221 -7.74 11.55 -17.69
CA TYR A 221 -8.53 10.37 -18.04
C TYR A 221 -9.35 9.87 -16.86
N ASP A 222 -8.75 9.91 -15.68
CA ASP A 222 -9.40 9.50 -14.45
C ASP A 222 -8.65 10.04 -13.24
N ALA A 223 -9.35 10.19 -12.11
CA ALA A 223 -8.79 10.61 -10.84
C ALA A 223 -9.49 9.86 -9.71
N ASN A 224 -8.72 9.14 -8.90
CA ASN A 224 -9.28 8.20 -7.94
C ASN A 224 -8.66 8.35 -6.56
N ILE A 225 -9.49 8.10 -5.54
CA ILE A 225 -9.06 7.92 -4.16
C ILE A 225 -9.02 6.43 -3.81
N TRP A 226 -8.07 6.08 -2.98
CA TRP A 226 -7.82 4.74 -2.46
C TRP A 226 -7.64 4.83 -0.95
N MET A 227 -8.44 4.09 -0.19
CA MET A 227 -8.33 4.07 1.27
C MET A 227 -8.43 2.65 1.79
N GLY A 228 -7.55 2.27 2.70
CA GLY A 228 -7.52 0.93 3.29
C GLY A 228 -7.41 0.95 4.80
N ILE A 229 -7.84 -0.13 5.41
CA ILE A 229 -7.58 -0.45 6.80
C ILE A 229 -6.69 -1.67 6.81
N SER A 230 -5.57 -1.62 7.55
CA SER A 230 -4.57 -2.68 7.51
C SER A 230 -3.63 -2.61 6.29
N THR A 231 -2.78 -3.61 6.17
CA THR A 231 -1.81 -3.71 5.06
C THR A 231 -2.52 -4.04 3.76
N SER A 232 -2.20 -3.30 2.71
CA SER A 232 -2.71 -3.56 1.36
C SER A 232 -1.59 -3.99 0.42
N TYR A 233 -1.93 -4.81 -0.56
CA TYR A 233 -1.04 -5.26 -1.62
C TYR A 233 -1.72 -5.15 -2.97
N THR A 234 -1.12 -4.40 -3.89
CA THR A 234 -1.49 -4.34 -5.30
C THR A 234 -0.46 -5.12 -6.11
N PRO A 235 -0.85 -6.19 -6.81
CA PRO A 235 0.05 -7.00 -7.65
C PRO A 235 0.76 -6.20 -8.74
N LEU A 236 1.75 -6.81 -9.37
CA LEU A 236 2.49 -6.22 -10.48
C LEU A 236 1.58 -5.97 -11.68
N HIS A 237 1.43 -4.72 -12.08
CA HIS A 237 0.62 -4.28 -13.21
C HIS A 237 1.22 -3.03 -13.86
N LYS A 238 0.65 -2.58 -14.96
CA LYS A 238 0.98 -1.30 -15.59
C LYS A 238 -0.29 -0.50 -15.87
N ASP A 239 -0.19 0.81 -15.78
CA ASP A 239 -1.28 1.71 -16.11
C ASP A 239 -1.36 2.00 -17.60
N PRO A 240 -2.57 2.29 -18.14
CA PRO A 240 -2.76 2.67 -19.54
C PRO A 240 -2.21 4.06 -19.85
N ASN A 241 -2.11 4.92 -18.85
CA ASN A 241 -1.67 6.31 -18.96
C ASN A 241 -0.61 6.63 -17.90
N PRO A 242 0.16 7.74 -18.07
CA PRO A 242 1.00 8.26 -16.99
C PRO A 242 0.16 8.52 -15.74
N ASN A 243 0.73 8.23 -14.58
CA ASN A 243 0.07 8.29 -13.28
C ASN A 243 0.83 9.22 -12.34
N LEU A 244 0.15 10.19 -11.76
CA LEU A 244 0.63 10.93 -10.60
C LEU A 244 -0.05 10.35 -9.37
N PHE A 245 0.70 9.65 -8.55
CA PHE A 245 0.26 9.03 -7.32
C PHE A 245 0.69 9.89 -6.12
N ILE A 246 -0.24 10.32 -5.26
CA ILE A 246 0.03 11.12 -4.07
C ILE A 246 -0.42 10.36 -2.84
N GLN A 247 0.49 10.20 -1.87
CA GLN A 247 0.19 9.57 -0.60
C GLN A 247 -0.41 10.61 0.35
N LEU A 248 -1.58 10.32 0.92
CA LEU A 248 -2.24 11.21 1.87
C LEU A 248 -1.91 10.83 3.31
N VAL A 249 -2.01 9.54 3.65
CA VAL A 249 -1.89 9.06 5.01
C VAL A 249 -1.12 7.76 5.05
N SER A 250 -0.29 7.57 6.09
CA SER A 250 0.61 6.44 6.26
C SER A 250 1.62 6.35 5.12
N LYS A 251 2.26 5.20 4.92
CA LYS A 251 3.30 5.03 3.92
C LYS A 251 3.03 3.83 3.02
N LYS A 252 3.45 3.95 1.78
CA LYS A 252 3.46 2.84 0.82
C LYS A 252 4.86 2.65 0.23
N ARG A 253 5.24 1.39 0.06
CA ARG A 253 6.41 1.01 -0.72
C ARG A 253 5.96 0.65 -2.13
N VAL A 254 6.64 1.20 -3.11
CA VAL A 254 6.35 0.97 -4.53
C VAL A 254 7.60 0.40 -5.19
N ARG A 255 7.47 -0.75 -5.83
CA ARG A 255 8.50 -1.31 -6.73
C ARG A 255 8.12 -1.03 -8.17
N LEU A 256 9.09 -0.52 -8.93
CA LEU A 256 8.92 -0.03 -10.29
C LEU A 256 9.89 -0.75 -11.21
N PHE A 257 9.41 -1.21 -12.35
CA PHE A 257 10.22 -1.93 -13.33
C PHE A 257 10.03 -1.34 -14.73
N PRO A 258 11.13 -1.18 -15.50
CA PRO A 258 11.04 -0.77 -16.88
C PRO A 258 10.12 -1.69 -17.70
N PRO A 259 9.50 -1.20 -18.79
CA PRO A 259 8.54 -1.96 -19.57
C PRO A 259 8.97 -3.38 -19.95
N ALA A 260 10.20 -3.53 -20.46
CA ALA A 260 10.72 -4.84 -20.89
C ALA A 260 10.90 -5.82 -19.71
N VAL A 261 11.37 -5.31 -18.56
CA VAL A 261 11.57 -6.12 -17.36
C VAL A 261 10.25 -6.61 -16.80
N GLY A 262 9.28 -5.68 -16.64
CA GLY A 262 7.97 -6.03 -16.11
C GLY A 262 7.19 -7.00 -16.99
N VAL A 263 7.26 -6.83 -18.33
CA VAL A 263 6.71 -7.80 -19.29
C VAL A 263 7.32 -9.19 -19.07
N GLY A 264 8.66 -9.28 -18.96
CA GLY A 264 9.35 -10.55 -18.73
C GLY A 264 8.93 -11.21 -17.41
N MET A 265 8.78 -10.43 -16.33
CA MET A 265 8.30 -10.92 -15.02
C MET A 265 6.88 -11.49 -15.12
N TYR A 266 6.00 -10.74 -15.75
CA TYR A 266 4.59 -11.13 -15.93
C TYR A 266 4.47 -12.41 -16.75
N HIS A 267 5.12 -12.48 -17.93
CA HIS A 267 5.11 -13.67 -18.77
C HIS A 267 5.68 -14.91 -18.07
N HIS A 268 6.73 -14.74 -17.27
CA HIS A 268 7.28 -15.86 -16.50
C HIS A 268 6.23 -16.43 -15.52
N VAL A 269 5.47 -15.59 -14.83
CA VAL A 269 4.37 -16.03 -13.95
C VAL A 269 3.27 -16.70 -14.76
N GLN A 270 2.83 -16.10 -15.88
CA GLN A 270 1.80 -16.69 -16.75
C GLN A 270 2.19 -18.09 -17.23
N GLN A 271 3.41 -18.27 -17.69
CA GLN A 271 3.93 -19.58 -18.09
C GLN A 271 3.94 -20.59 -16.94
N SER A 272 4.26 -20.14 -15.73
CA SER A 272 4.31 -21.03 -14.54
C SER A 272 2.94 -21.57 -14.15
N ILE A 273 1.85 -20.85 -14.45
CA ILE A 273 0.47 -21.28 -14.17
C ILE A 273 -0.22 -21.88 -15.40
N GLY A 274 0.49 -22.02 -16.52
CA GLY A 274 -0.09 -22.55 -17.76
C GLY A 274 -1.13 -21.62 -18.40
N ALA A 275 -1.13 -20.34 -18.04
CA ALA A 275 -2.04 -19.34 -18.59
C ALA A 275 -1.41 -18.60 -19.78
N SER A 276 -2.26 -18.18 -20.72
CA SER A 276 -1.87 -17.36 -21.87
C SER A 276 -2.42 -15.93 -21.78
N GLY A 277 -2.66 -15.43 -20.56
CA GLY A 277 -3.30 -14.15 -20.32
C GLY A 277 -2.49 -12.97 -20.86
N ILE A 278 -3.18 -12.00 -21.46
CA ILE A 278 -2.62 -10.74 -21.95
C ILE A 278 -2.92 -9.61 -20.94
N ALA A 279 -3.68 -9.87 -19.89
CA ALA A 279 -4.10 -8.87 -18.92
C ALA A 279 -2.87 -8.28 -18.22
N SER A 280 -2.51 -7.09 -18.62
CA SER A 280 -1.39 -6.33 -18.06
C SER A 280 -1.87 -5.19 -17.17
N MET A 281 -3.18 -4.95 -17.14
CA MET A 281 -3.83 -3.95 -16.29
C MET A 281 -4.42 -4.63 -15.05
N ARG A 282 -4.55 -3.87 -13.97
CA ARG A 282 -5.16 -4.37 -12.75
C ARG A 282 -6.62 -4.77 -13.01
N GLY A 283 -6.93 -6.05 -12.81
CA GLY A 283 -8.25 -6.63 -12.92
C GLY A 283 -8.53 -7.55 -11.73
N GLU A 284 -9.78 -7.99 -11.57
CA GLU A 284 -10.19 -8.86 -10.45
C GLU A 284 -9.44 -10.19 -10.47
N GLU A 285 -9.14 -10.71 -11.64
CA GLU A 285 -8.42 -11.97 -11.83
C GLU A 285 -6.99 -11.96 -11.25
N MET A 286 -6.38 -10.77 -11.11
CA MET A 286 -5.05 -10.63 -10.50
C MET A 286 -5.10 -10.58 -8.96
N MET A 287 -6.29 -10.44 -8.41
CA MET A 287 -6.48 -10.21 -6.97
C MET A 287 -6.64 -11.50 -6.18
N GLU A 288 -6.78 -12.65 -6.85
CA GLU A 288 -6.92 -13.96 -6.21
C GLU A 288 -6.13 -15.05 -6.95
N GLY A 289 -6.05 -16.24 -6.33
CA GLY A 289 -5.45 -17.42 -6.94
C GLY A 289 -3.93 -17.42 -7.02
N PRO A 290 -3.37 -18.37 -7.80
CA PRO A 290 -1.91 -18.57 -7.88
C PRO A 290 -1.16 -17.42 -8.53
N GLU A 291 -1.79 -16.69 -9.45
CA GLU A 291 -1.17 -15.53 -10.11
C GLU A 291 -0.77 -14.46 -9.10
N ARG A 292 -1.68 -14.10 -8.20
CA ARG A 292 -1.44 -13.11 -7.15
C ARG A 292 -0.23 -13.46 -6.28
N SER A 293 -0.17 -14.71 -5.82
CA SER A 293 0.91 -15.21 -4.95
C SER A 293 2.25 -15.27 -5.67
N LEU A 294 2.27 -15.72 -6.92
CA LEU A 294 3.49 -15.80 -7.73
C LEU A 294 4.02 -14.42 -8.13
N LEU A 295 3.14 -13.47 -8.44
CA LEU A 295 3.52 -12.08 -8.68
C LEU A 295 4.09 -11.45 -7.40
N GLU A 296 3.50 -11.75 -6.25
CA GLU A 296 4.01 -11.28 -4.96
C GLU A 296 5.41 -11.82 -4.67
N ASP A 297 5.62 -13.13 -4.79
CA ASP A 297 6.93 -13.76 -4.61
C ASP A 297 7.96 -13.23 -5.62
N ARG A 298 7.56 -13.08 -6.89
CA ARG A 298 8.44 -12.58 -7.94
C ARG A 298 8.90 -11.15 -7.71
N VAL A 299 8.02 -10.29 -7.20
CA VAL A 299 8.30 -8.86 -6.97
C VAL A 299 8.91 -8.65 -5.58
N TRP A 300 8.37 -9.28 -4.52
CA TRP A 300 8.68 -8.98 -3.12
C TRP A 300 9.41 -10.08 -2.38
N GLY A 301 9.62 -11.24 -3.03
CA GLY A 301 10.34 -12.37 -2.46
C GLY A 301 11.85 -12.12 -2.31
N GLU A 302 12.56 -13.13 -1.86
CA GLU A 302 14.00 -13.05 -1.55
C GLU A 302 14.90 -12.87 -2.79
N LYS A 303 14.45 -13.37 -3.95
CA LYS A 303 15.20 -13.24 -5.22
C LYS A 303 14.87 -11.92 -5.89
N ILE A 304 15.59 -10.87 -5.51
CA ILE A 304 15.41 -9.53 -6.08
C ILE A 304 15.88 -9.49 -7.54
N ILE A 305 15.07 -8.88 -8.39
CA ILE A 305 15.42 -8.53 -9.76
C ILE A 305 16.04 -7.13 -9.72
N ASP A 306 17.35 -7.04 -9.96
CA ASP A 306 18.17 -5.82 -9.80
C ASP A 306 17.91 -4.74 -10.88
N GLN A 307 16.98 -4.96 -11.79
CA GLN A 307 16.62 -4.03 -12.87
C GLN A 307 15.38 -3.19 -12.58
N GLY A 308 15.16 -2.85 -11.33
CA GLY A 308 14.03 -2.06 -10.89
C GLY A 308 14.41 -0.98 -9.90
N PHE A 309 13.39 -0.32 -9.37
CA PHE A 309 13.52 0.67 -8.30
C PHE A 309 12.57 0.33 -7.15
N GLU A 310 12.94 0.74 -5.95
CA GLU A 310 12.06 0.73 -4.79
C GLU A 310 12.01 2.13 -4.19
N VAL A 311 10.81 2.59 -3.87
CA VAL A 311 10.59 3.90 -3.26
C VAL A 311 9.56 3.81 -2.15
N GLU A 312 9.81 4.48 -1.03
CA GLU A 312 8.82 4.72 0.01
C GLU A 312 8.19 6.09 -0.18
N VAL A 313 6.86 6.11 -0.33
CA VAL A 313 6.05 7.31 -0.53
C VAL A 313 5.30 7.57 0.78
N GLY A 314 5.62 8.69 1.42
CA GLY A 314 5.01 9.13 2.68
C GLY A 314 3.96 10.23 2.49
N PRO A 315 3.28 10.66 3.58
CA PRO A 315 2.25 11.68 3.50
C PRO A 315 2.72 12.98 2.84
N GLY A 316 2.00 13.43 1.82
CA GLY A 316 2.32 14.61 1.01
C GLY A 316 3.28 14.35 -0.15
N ASP A 317 4.00 13.21 -0.17
CA ASP A 317 4.86 12.87 -1.31
C ASP A 317 4.04 12.49 -2.53
N ALA A 318 4.56 12.80 -3.71
CA ALA A 318 4.01 12.38 -4.98
C ALA A 318 5.01 11.52 -5.78
N LEU A 319 4.51 10.47 -6.42
CA LEU A 319 5.29 9.60 -7.29
C LEU A 319 4.73 9.68 -8.71
N PHE A 320 5.55 10.08 -9.66
CA PHE A 320 5.21 9.98 -11.07
C PHE A 320 5.59 8.60 -11.59
N ILE A 321 4.61 7.88 -12.14
CA ILE A 321 4.77 6.58 -12.79
C ILE A 321 4.47 6.77 -14.28
N PRO A 322 5.47 6.69 -15.17
CA PRO A 322 5.25 6.89 -16.59
C PRO A 322 4.43 5.75 -17.20
N LYS A 323 3.77 6.04 -18.32
CA LYS A 323 3.05 5.04 -19.10
C LYS A 323 3.93 3.83 -19.43
N GLY A 324 3.38 2.64 -19.24
CA GLY A 324 4.06 1.38 -19.55
C GLY A 324 5.05 0.87 -18.50
N TRP A 325 5.33 1.65 -17.46
CA TRP A 325 6.10 1.17 -16.32
C TRP A 325 5.25 0.22 -15.47
N TRP A 326 5.83 -0.94 -15.17
CA TRP A 326 5.21 -1.90 -14.30
C TRP A 326 5.49 -1.53 -12.85
N HIS A 327 4.49 -1.71 -12.01
CA HIS A 327 4.63 -1.38 -10.59
C HIS A 327 3.77 -2.28 -9.72
N SER A 328 4.24 -2.44 -8.49
CA SER A 328 3.54 -3.13 -7.42
C SER A 328 3.66 -2.30 -6.14
N ILE A 329 2.58 -2.28 -5.35
CA ILE A 329 2.46 -1.39 -4.20
C ILE A 329 2.10 -2.21 -2.96
N LYS A 330 2.82 -1.95 -1.86
CA LYS A 330 2.49 -2.48 -0.52
C LYS A 330 2.37 -1.34 0.49
N SER A 331 1.41 -1.44 1.39
CA SER A 331 1.41 -0.61 2.60
C SER A 331 2.61 -0.98 3.48
N SER A 332 3.30 0.02 4.02
CA SER A 332 4.45 -0.17 4.93
C SER A 332 4.04 -0.24 6.39
N GLU A 333 2.86 0.26 6.71
CA GLU A 333 2.36 0.42 8.08
C GLU A 333 0.95 -0.18 8.19
N SER A 334 0.59 -0.59 9.40
CA SER A 334 -0.77 -0.99 9.75
C SER A 334 -1.65 0.23 10.05
N GLY A 335 -2.97 0.04 10.01
CA GLY A 335 -3.94 1.12 10.25
C GLY A 335 -4.47 1.73 8.96
N ILE A 336 -4.99 2.96 9.06
CA ILE A 336 -5.56 3.65 7.91
C ILE A 336 -4.44 4.08 6.96
N ASN A 337 -4.64 3.76 5.69
CA ASN A 337 -3.78 4.18 4.59
C ASN A 337 -4.64 4.84 3.51
N ALA A 338 -4.23 6.00 3.02
CA ALA A 338 -4.95 6.72 1.98
C ALA A 338 -4.00 7.32 0.94
N SER A 339 -4.42 7.25 -0.31
CA SER A 339 -3.71 7.84 -1.44
C SER A 339 -4.70 8.30 -2.52
N VAL A 340 -4.26 9.17 -3.40
CA VAL A 340 -5.00 9.66 -4.55
C VAL A 340 -4.13 9.61 -5.78
N ASN A 341 -4.72 9.39 -6.93
CA ASN A 341 -3.98 9.40 -8.18
C ASN A 341 -4.75 10.07 -9.31
N TRP A 342 -4.00 10.56 -10.29
CA TRP A 342 -4.50 11.10 -11.56
C TRP A 342 -3.82 10.40 -12.72
N TRP A 343 -4.61 9.82 -13.62
CA TRP A 343 -4.13 9.37 -14.91
C TRP A 343 -4.32 10.49 -15.94
N PHE A 344 -3.24 10.94 -16.56
CA PHE A 344 -3.23 12.14 -17.37
C PHE A 344 -2.30 12.06 -18.59
N ARG A 345 -2.37 13.06 -19.47
CA ARG A 345 -1.51 13.19 -20.64
C ARG A 345 -1.09 14.63 -20.88
#